data_489dc2ce7040fee035c8b19d14f52629
#
_entry.id   489dc2ce7040fee035c8b19d14f52629
#
_cell.length_a   1.000
_cell.length_b   1.000
_cell.length_c   1.000
_cell.angle_alpha   90.00
_cell.angle_beta   90.00
_cell.angle_gamma   90.00
#
_symmetry.space_group_name_H-M   'P 1'
#
loop_
_entity.id
_entity.type
_entity.pdbx_description
1 polymer ?
#
loop_
_entity_poly.entity_id
_entity_poly.type
_entity_poly.pdbx_seq_one_letter_code
_entity_poly.pdbx_strand_id
1 'polypeptide(L)'
;DSSVQLYQVDSVFGNRSAKFDLKVYDLKYFLSSLDPSNNFESSKEYFSDDNFYKQGYSERVLHSGRVGLDFDVIPVNYYEDDPETEIDELTEVNYYETPRLRIPLDTEFFQRYIVNLEGSDNLANQANFNNYFKGLIVRAENFSDNLFMLLDIANAKVTMEYTYDFYNINDTFDDISDD
;
A
#
# COMPACT_ATOMS: atom_id res chain seq x y z
N ASP A 1 -5.86 -2.12 -9.10
CA ASP A 1 -4.64 -1.31 -9.09
C ASP A 1 -4.09 -1.20 -7.67
N SER A 2 -2.78 -1.30 -7.50
CA SER A 2 -2.14 -1.27 -6.19
C SER A 2 -1.11 -0.15 -6.15
N SER A 3 -1.19 0.74 -5.17
CA SER A 3 -0.24 1.84 -5.02
C SER A 3 0.11 2.10 -3.56
N VAL A 4 1.33 2.56 -3.30
CA VAL A 4 1.77 3.05 -2.00
C VAL A 4 1.84 4.56 -2.05
N GLN A 5 1.30 5.23 -1.05
CA GLN A 5 1.35 6.68 -0.91
C GLN A 5 2.26 7.04 0.24
N LEU A 6 3.31 7.79 -0.06
CA LEU A 6 4.33 8.17 0.92
C LEU A 6 4.58 9.66 0.86
N TYR A 7 4.36 10.48 1.94
CA TYR A 7 5.06 11.76 2.13
C TYR A 7 4.56 12.80 3.12
N GLN A 8 5.37 13.86 3.26
CA GLN A 8 5.02 15.29 3.44
C GLN A 8 6.04 16.17 2.74
N VAL A 9 5.58 17.20 2.04
CA VAL A 9 6.40 18.05 1.16
C VAL A 9 7.30 19.03 1.92
N ASP A 10 6.98 19.37 3.17
CA ASP A 10 7.67 20.39 3.97
C ASP A 10 9.08 19.99 4.44
N SER A 11 9.49 18.77 4.15
CA SER A 11 10.74 18.18 4.63
C SER A 11 11.66 17.76 3.48
N VAL A 12 11.72 18.55 2.40
CA VAL A 12 12.60 18.29 1.27
C VAL A 12 13.69 19.37 1.20
N PHE A 13 14.95 18.92 1.24
CA PHE A 13 16.14 19.76 1.14
C PHE A 13 16.95 19.37 -0.10
N GLY A 14 17.56 20.34 -0.76
CA GLY A 14 18.37 20.16 -1.95
C GLY A 14 17.60 20.37 -3.24
N ASN A 15 18.02 19.68 -4.31
CA ASN A 15 17.42 19.86 -5.62
C ASN A 15 16.11 19.12 -5.76
N ARG A 16 14.98 19.84 -5.76
CA ARG A 16 13.64 19.27 -5.90
C ARG A 16 13.37 18.61 -7.24
N SER A 17 14.17 18.91 -8.27
CA SER A 17 14.07 18.27 -9.59
C SER A 17 14.91 17.00 -9.71
N ALA A 18 15.63 16.61 -8.65
CA ALA A 18 16.42 15.40 -8.65
C ALA A 18 15.52 14.17 -8.85
N LYS A 19 16.05 13.23 -9.63
CA LYS A 19 15.41 11.92 -9.85
C LYS A 19 16.22 10.85 -9.14
N PHE A 20 15.55 9.78 -8.73
CA PHE A 20 16.17 8.64 -8.06
C PHE A 20 15.51 7.34 -8.47
N ASP A 21 16.23 6.25 -8.30
CA ASP A 21 15.67 4.92 -8.52
C ASP A 21 14.92 4.50 -7.26
N LEU A 22 13.65 4.13 -7.42
CA LEU A 22 12.81 3.67 -6.34
C LEU A 22 12.52 2.19 -6.54
N LYS A 23 12.77 1.40 -5.49
CA LYS A 23 12.46 -0.02 -5.46
C LYS A 23 11.60 -0.34 -4.26
N VAL A 24 10.62 -1.22 -4.45
CA VAL A 24 9.78 -1.74 -3.38
C VAL A 24 9.88 -3.27 -3.38
N TYR A 25 10.05 -3.84 -2.19
CA TYR A 25 10.16 -5.28 -1.98
C TYR A 25 9.16 -5.72 -0.90
N ASP A 26 8.76 -6.97 -0.93
CA ASP A 26 8.01 -7.55 0.19
C ASP A 26 8.97 -7.88 1.35
N LEU A 27 8.54 -7.56 2.55
CA LEU A 27 9.30 -7.83 3.78
C LEU A 27 8.98 -9.25 4.27
N LYS A 28 10.03 -10.08 4.48
CA LYS A 28 9.91 -11.43 5.06
C LYS A 28 10.33 -11.49 6.52
N TYR A 29 10.88 -10.42 7.05
CA TYR A 29 11.33 -10.34 8.42
C TYR A 29 10.26 -9.71 9.32
N PHE A 30 10.03 -10.30 10.47
CA PHE A 30 9.12 -9.74 11.45
C PHE A 30 9.83 -8.65 12.28
N LEU A 31 9.39 -7.41 12.12
CA LEU A 31 9.84 -6.30 12.95
C LEU A 31 9.13 -6.38 14.30
N SER A 32 9.84 -6.83 15.32
CA SER A 32 9.31 -6.90 16.68
C SER A 32 9.57 -5.60 17.42
N SER A 33 8.59 -5.11 18.16
CA SER A 33 8.76 -3.97 19.07
C SER A 33 9.54 -4.34 20.35
N LEU A 34 9.53 -5.62 20.70
CA LEU A 34 10.24 -6.15 21.87
C LEU A 34 11.38 -7.06 21.42
N ASP A 35 12.46 -7.11 22.19
CA ASP A 35 13.64 -7.91 21.88
C ASP A 35 13.47 -9.38 22.31
N PRO A 36 13.41 -10.33 21.34
CA PRO A 36 13.29 -11.74 21.67
C PRO A 36 14.54 -12.30 22.38
N SER A 37 15.71 -11.65 22.25
CA SER A 37 16.96 -12.12 22.83
C SER A 37 17.02 -11.97 24.35
N ASN A 38 16.16 -11.11 24.92
CA ASN A 38 16.04 -10.90 26.36
C ASN A 38 14.64 -11.26 26.90
N ASN A 39 13.99 -12.27 26.33
CA ASN A 39 12.65 -12.73 26.73
C ASN A 39 11.55 -11.66 26.56
N PHE A 40 11.70 -10.72 25.63
CA PHE A 40 10.76 -9.63 25.38
C PHE A 40 10.63 -8.62 26.55
N GLU A 41 11.65 -8.50 27.40
CA GLU A 41 11.64 -7.58 28.54
C GLU A 41 12.05 -6.14 28.18
N SER A 42 12.70 -5.94 27.04
CA SER A 42 13.09 -4.60 26.54
C SER A 42 12.61 -4.37 25.11
N SER A 43 12.63 -3.10 24.69
CA SER A 43 12.38 -2.72 23.30
C SER A 43 13.51 -3.23 22.40
N LYS A 44 13.14 -3.70 21.21
CA LYS A 44 14.07 -4.03 20.14
C LYS A 44 14.63 -2.75 19.53
N GLU A 45 15.94 -2.63 19.51
CA GLU A 45 16.61 -1.53 18.80
C GLU A 45 16.86 -1.89 17.33
N TYR A 46 16.64 -0.93 16.45
CA TYR A 46 16.92 -1.02 15.03
C TYR A 46 17.79 0.17 14.64
N PHE A 47 18.86 -0.10 13.90
CA PHE A 47 19.82 0.91 13.52
C PHE A 47 19.68 1.25 12.01
N SER A 48 20.08 2.47 11.64
CA SER A 48 19.99 2.94 10.25
C SER A 48 20.92 2.20 9.28
N ASP A 49 21.92 1.50 9.79
CA ASP A 49 22.84 0.64 9.05
C ASP A 49 22.45 -0.84 9.05
N ASP A 50 21.36 -1.21 9.72
CA ASP A 50 20.79 -2.55 9.65
C ASP A 50 20.43 -2.88 8.20
N ASN A 51 21.10 -3.90 7.67
CA ASN A 51 20.89 -4.29 6.30
C ASN A 51 19.86 -5.40 6.19
N PHE A 52 18.62 -4.98 6.17
CA PHE A 52 17.50 -5.89 6.04
C PHE A 52 17.49 -6.69 4.72
N TYR A 53 18.23 -6.34 3.70
CA TYR A 53 18.36 -7.09 2.45
C TYR A 53 19.21 -8.35 2.58
N LYS A 54 20.11 -8.42 3.53
CA LYS A 54 21.07 -9.54 3.69
C LYS A 54 20.59 -10.65 4.61
N GLN A 55 19.50 -10.43 5.36
CA GLN A 55 19.08 -11.33 6.44
C GLN A 55 17.82 -12.16 6.14
N GLY A 56 17.62 -12.58 4.91
CA GLY A 56 16.50 -13.45 4.54
C GLY A 56 15.24 -12.68 4.13
N TYR A 57 15.41 -11.54 3.50
CA TYR A 57 14.31 -10.78 2.90
C TYR A 57 13.96 -11.35 1.54
N SER A 58 12.73 -11.05 1.14
CA SER A 58 12.30 -11.40 -0.20
C SER A 58 13.12 -10.65 -1.24
N GLU A 59 13.69 -11.38 -2.17
CA GLU A 59 14.30 -10.81 -3.37
C GLU A 59 13.26 -10.36 -4.39
N ARG A 60 11.96 -10.49 -4.06
CA ARG A 60 10.89 -10.11 -4.97
C ARG A 60 10.75 -8.60 -5.01
N VAL A 61 10.97 -8.06 -6.19
CA VAL A 61 10.76 -6.65 -6.51
C VAL A 61 9.30 -6.44 -6.89
N LEU A 62 8.58 -5.66 -6.09
CA LEU A 62 7.19 -5.29 -6.34
C LEU A 62 7.06 -4.00 -7.16
N HIS A 63 8.10 -3.18 -7.16
CA HIS A 63 8.27 -2.01 -7.99
C HIS A 63 9.74 -1.73 -8.23
N SER A 64 10.07 -1.28 -9.44
CA SER A 64 11.39 -0.73 -9.77
C SER A 64 11.21 0.32 -10.86
N GLY A 65 11.58 1.57 -10.57
CA GLY A 65 11.44 2.65 -11.53
C GLY A 65 12.22 3.90 -11.16
N ARG A 66 12.46 4.72 -12.17
CA ARG A 66 13.05 6.06 -12.01
C ARG A 66 11.96 7.06 -11.71
N VAL A 67 12.01 7.71 -10.57
CA VAL A 67 10.98 8.65 -10.12
C VAL A 67 11.57 10.03 -9.81
N GLY A 68 10.71 11.03 -9.82
CA GLY A 68 10.97 12.37 -9.29
C GLY A 68 9.85 12.74 -8.33
N LEU A 69 10.06 13.79 -7.54
CA LEU A 69 9.01 14.34 -6.69
C LEU A 69 8.15 15.30 -7.50
N ASP A 70 6.85 15.17 -7.37
CA ASP A 70 5.87 16.15 -7.84
C ASP A 70 5.36 16.91 -6.62
N PHE A 71 5.38 18.23 -6.70
CA PHE A 71 4.97 19.13 -5.62
C PHE A 71 3.64 19.82 -5.89
N ASP A 72 3.02 19.51 -7.02
CA ASP A 72 1.71 20.05 -7.36
C ASP A 72 0.62 19.32 -6.59
N VAL A 73 -0.43 20.06 -6.26
CA VAL A 73 -1.64 19.47 -5.67
C VAL A 73 -2.31 18.52 -6.66
N ILE A 74 -2.83 17.43 -6.18
CA ILE A 74 -3.44 16.39 -7.01
C ILE A 74 -4.94 16.65 -7.05
N PRO A 75 -5.52 17.00 -8.23
CA PRO A 75 -6.96 17.07 -8.35
C PRO A 75 -7.54 15.65 -8.31
N VAL A 76 -8.55 15.47 -7.48
CA VAL A 76 -9.29 14.20 -7.37
C VAL A 76 -10.73 14.47 -7.77
N ASN A 77 -11.17 13.79 -8.82
CA ASN A 77 -12.53 13.87 -9.33
C ASN A 77 -13.08 12.46 -9.41
N TYR A 78 -14.18 12.22 -8.77
CA TYR A 78 -14.89 10.95 -8.86
C TYR A 78 -16.39 11.16 -8.68
N TYR A 79 -17.16 10.14 -8.97
CA TYR A 79 -18.60 10.15 -8.80
C TYR A 79 -18.95 9.25 -7.61
N GLU A 80 -19.73 9.77 -6.68
CA GLU A 80 -20.32 9.00 -5.59
C GLU A 80 -21.83 8.87 -5.80
N ASP A 81 -22.37 7.75 -5.38
CA ASP A 81 -23.80 7.56 -5.25
C ASP A 81 -24.34 8.48 -4.14
N ASP A 82 -25.42 9.20 -4.42
CA ASP A 82 -26.07 10.05 -3.42
C ASP A 82 -27.06 9.21 -2.60
N PRO A 83 -26.72 8.88 -1.34
CA PRO A 83 -27.56 8.04 -0.50
C PRO A 83 -28.92 8.70 -0.11
N GLU A 84 -29.13 9.98 -0.43
CA GLU A 84 -30.39 10.70 -0.16
C GLU A 84 -31.40 10.62 -1.33
N THR A 85 -30.97 10.07 -2.48
CA THR A 85 -31.86 9.90 -3.64
C THR A 85 -32.26 8.43 -3.81
N GLU A 86 -33.53 8.19 -4.18
CA GLU A 86 -34.05 6.82 -4.47
C GLU A 86 -33.59 6.30 -5.86
N ILE A 87 -32.85 7.10 -6.60
CA ILE A 87 -32.33 6.79 -7.92
C ILE A 87 -30.81 6.87 -7.83
N ASP A 88 -30.09 5.95 -8.46
CA ASP A 88 -28.63 5.95 -8.60
C ASP A 88 -28.16 7.25 -9.31
N GLU A 89 -28.28 8.39 -8.63
CA GLU A 89 -27.78 9.66 -9.11
C GLU A 89 -26.34 9.84 -8.59
N LEU A 90 -25.41 9.79 -9.54
CA LEU A 90 -24.00 10.01 -9.22
C LEU A 90 -23.72 11.52 -9.05
N THR A 91 -23.27 11.88 -7.86
CA THR A 91 -22.79 13.23 -7.57
C THR A 91 -21.29 13.34 -7.82
N GLU A 92 -20.89 14.36 -8.60
CA GLU A 92 -19.48 14.63 -8.85
C GLU A 92 -18.82 15.23 -7.61
N VAL A 93 -17.78 14.53 -7.12
CA VAL A 93 -16.97 14.98 -5.99
C VAL A 93 -15.62 15.48 -6.51
N ASN A 94 -15.31 16.75 -6.23
CA ASN A 94 -14.08 17.40 -6.65
C ASN A 94 -13.34 17.96 -5.43
N TYR A 95 -12.11 17.49 -5.20
CA TYR A 95 -11.25 18.07 -4.18
C TYR A 95 -9.77 17.99 -4.58
N TYR A 96 -8.92 18.65 -3.82
CA TYR A 96 -7.49 18.63 -4.02
C TYR A 96 -6.80 17.89 -2.88
N GLU A 97 -5.96 16.95 -3.24
CA GLU A 97 -5.08 16.30 -2.29
C GLU A 97 -3.70 16.96 -2.28
N THR A 98 -3.05 16.88 -1.13
CA THR A 98 -1.66 17.31 -1.00
C THR A 98 -0.76 16.45 -1.90
N PRO A 99 0.34 17.01 -2.44
CA PRO A 99 1.29 16.27 -3.28
C PRO A 99 1.76 14.99 -2.58
N ARG A 100 1.96 13.89 -3.28
CA ARG A 100 2.38 12.60 -2.73
C ARG A 100 3.05 11.71 -3.77
N LEU A 101 3.93 10.86 -3.31
CA LEU A 101 4.54 9.86 -4.17
C LEU A 101 3.63 8.63 -4.27
N ARG A 102 3.01 8.42 -5.43
CA ARG A 102 2.21 7.24 -5.71
C ARG A 102 3.05 6.24 -6.48
N ILE A 103 3.18 5.03 -5.95
CA ILE A 103 4.03 3.99 -6.48
C ILE A 103 3.15 2.82 -6.91
N PRO A 104 3.04 2.51 -8.22
CA PRO A 104 2.34 1.31 -8.66
C PRO A 104 3.10 0.07 -8.20
N LEU A 105 2.40 -0.91 -7.67
CA LEU A 105 2.97 -2.16 -7.20
C LEU A 105 2.56 -3.31 -8.13
N ASP A 106 3.27 -4.44 -8.01
CA ASP A 106 2.99 -5.67 -8.74
C ASP A 106 1.58 -6.22 -8.40
N THR A 107 0.63 -6.03 -9.31
CA THR A 107 -0.75 -6.45 -9.13
C THR A 107 -0.90 -7.98 -9.07
N GLU A 108 -0.07 -8.74 -9.80
CA GLU A 108 -0.10 -10.21 -9.75
C GLU A 108 0.29 -10.73 -8.36
N PHE A 109 1.22 -10.04 -7.71
CA PHE A 109 1.59 -10.37 -6.33
C PHE A 109 0.38 -10.21 -5.40
N PHE A 110 -0.28 -9.06 -5.40
CA PHE A 110 -1.41 -8.82 -4.51
C PHE A 110 -2.61 -9.69 -4.85
N GLN A 111 -2.87 -9.93 -6.13
CA GLN A 111 -3.91 -10.87 -6.57
C GLN A 111 -3.67 -12.26 -5.98
N ARG A 112 -2.47 -12.78 -6.09
CA ARG A 112 -2.11 -14.13 -5.63
C ARG A 112 -2.02 -14.25 -4.12
N TYR A 113 -1.45 -13.25 -3.46
CA TYR A 113 -1.10 -13.33 -2.04
C TYR A 113 -2.13 -12.70 -1.11
N ILE A 114 -3.08 -11.94 -1.64
CA ILE A 114 -4.15 -11.33 -0.87
C ILE A 114 -5.51 -11.75 -1.42
N VAL A 115 -5.88 -11.31 -2.62
CA VAL A 115 -7.24 -11.48 -3.15
C VAL A 115 -7.61 -12.97 -3.27
N ASN A 116 -6.76 -13.80 -3.85
CA ASN A 116 -7.03 -15.24 -4.02
C ASN A 116 -7.02 -16.04 -2.71
N LEU A 117 -6.67 -15.40 -1.58
CA LEU A 117 -6.68 -16.01 -0.26
C LEU A 117 -7.89 -15.58 0.58
N GLU A 118 -8.89 -14.98 -0.04
CA GLU A 118 -10.15 -14.66 0.63
C GLU A 118 -10.71 -15.89 1.33
N GLY A 119 -11.16 -15.69 2.60
CA GLY A 119 -11.66 -16.78 3.44
C GLY A 119 -10.61 -17.69 4.07
N SER A 120 -9.31 -17.50 3.79
CA SER A 120 -8.23 -18.26 4.42
C SER A 120 -7.92 -17.79 5.85
N ASP A 121 -7.31 -18.67 6.64
CA ASP A 121 -6.86 -18.34 8.01
C ASP A 121 -5.86 -17.17 8.03
N ASN A 122 -5.08 -16.97 6.96
CA ASN A 122 -4.11 -15.88 6.85
C ASN A 122 -4.77 -14.51 6.88
N LEU A 123 -6.00 -14.39 6.40
CA LEU A 123 -6.77 -13.15 6.32
C LEU A 123 -7.89 -13.07 7.37
N ALA A 124 -8.04 -14.07 8.24
CA ALA A 124 -9.14 -14.16 9.18
C ALA A 124 -9.14 -13.07 10.27
N ASN A 125 -7.97 -12.55 10.62
CA ASN A 125 -7.82 -11.49 11.61
C ASN A 125 -6.47 -10.77 11.46
N GLN A 126 -6.33 -9.63 12.14
CA GLN A 126 -5.12 -8.78 12.07
C GLN A 126 -3.84 -9.52 12.50
N ALA A 127 -3.89 -10.37 13.51
CA ALA A 127 -2.71 -11.10 14.00
C ALA A 127 -2.21 -12.10 12.95
N ASN A 128 -3.11 -12.84 12.34
CA ASN A 128 -2.80 -13.77 11.26
C ASN A 128 -2.27 -13.03 10.03
N PHE A 129 -2.93 -11.92 9.67
CA PHE A 129 -2.48 -11.09 8.56
C PHE A 129 -1.07 -10.54 8.78
N ASN A 130 -0.75 -10.00 9.95
CA ASN A 130 0.58 -9.48 10.29
C ASN A 130 1.67 -10.57 10.27
N ASN A 131 1.33 -11.79 10.65
CA ASN A 131 2.24 -12.93 10.55
C ASN A 131 2.47 -13.38 9.11
N TYR A 132 1.46 -13.26 8.27
CA TYR A 132 1.49 -13.63 6.86
C TYR A 132 2.14 -12.56 5.99
N PHE A 133 1.64 -11.32 6.05
CA PHE A 133 2.16 -10.17 5.31
C PHE A 133 2.89 -9.22 6.27
N LYS A 134 4.21 -9.26 6.25
CA LYS A 134 5.06 -8.57 7.23
C LYS A 134 5.35 -7.12 6.87
N GLY A 135 4.95 -6.68 5.68
CA GLY A 135 5.11 -5.31 5.20
C GLY A 135 5.93 -5.19 3.93
N LEU A 136 6.35 -3.96 3.67
CA LEU A 136 7.10 -3.59 2.48
C LEU A 136 8.41 -2.91 2.87
N ILE A 137 9.43 -3.07 2.03
CA ILE A 137 10.67 -2.30 2.09
C ILE A 137 10.67 -1.33 0.92
N VAL A 138 10.82 -0.04 1.21
CA VAL A 138 10.99 1.00 0.20
C VAL A 138 12.44 1.47 0.22
N ARG A 139 13.09 1.47 -0.95
CA ARG A 139 14.48 1.86 -1.11
C ARG A 139 14.62 2.89 -2.22
N ALA A 140 15.27 4.01 -1.89
CA ALA A 140 15.68 5.02 -2.86
C ALA A 140 17.21 4.98 -3.04
N GLU A 141 17.65 4.99 -4.30
CA GLU A 141 19.07 4.93 -4.65
C GLU A 141 19.36 5.70 -5.94
N ASN A 142 20.64 5.86 -6.29
CA ASN A 142 21.09 6.48 -7.54
C ASN A 142 20.48 7.88 -7.80
N PHE A 143 20.55 8.74 -6.80
CA PHE A 143 20.09 10.12 -6.93
C PHE A 143 20.88 10.86 -7.99
N SER A 144 20.18 11.60 -8.87
CA SER A 144 20.80 12.39 -9.93
C SER A 144 21.47 13.68 -9.41
N ASP A 145 21.09 14.13 -8.22
CA ASP A 145 21.61 15.31 -7.55
C ASP A 145 21.35 15.21 -6.04
N ASN A 146 21.87 16.15 -5.26
CA ASN A 146 21.67 16.20 -3.83
C ASN A 146 20.19 16.42 -3.50
N LEU A 147 19.59 15.44 -2.87
CA LEU A 147 18.22 15.46 -2.40
C LEU A 147 18.14 14.75 -1.06
N PHE A 148 17.55 15.40 -0.08
CA PHE A 148 17.17 14.80 1.18
C PHE A 148 15.68 15.02 1.39
N MET A 149 14.95 13.96 1.72
CA MET A 149 13.52 14.01 1.97
C MET A 149 13.15 13.23 3.20
N LEU A 150 12.19 13.73 3.94
CA LEU A 150 11.54 13.01 5.02
C LEU A 150 10.20 12.48 4.51
N LEU A 151 10.01 11.17 4.59
CA LEU A 151 8.77 10.51 4.18
C LEU A 151 7.90 10.25 5.41
N ASP A 152 6.61 10.58 5.32
CA ASP A 152 5.62 10.26 6.34
C ASP A 152 5.17 8.80 6.19
N ILE A 153 5.96 7.90 6.76
CA ILE A 153 5.69 6.46 6.72
C ILE A 153 4.49 6.10 7.61
N ALA A 154 4.22 6.88 8.66
CA ALA A 154 3.12 6.59 9.58
C ALA A 154 1.74 6.71 8.91
N ASN A 155 1.63 7.58 7.90
CA ASN A 155 0.42 7.79 7.12
C ASN A 155 0.48 7.12 5.73
N ALA A 156 1.49 6.29 5.48
CA ALA A 156 1.58 5.53 4.23
C ALA A 156 0.42 4.54 4.10
N LYS A 157 -0.16 4.46 2.90
CA LYS A 157 -1.27 3.55 2.60
C LYS A 157 -0.94 2.69 1.40
N VAL A 158 -1.32 1.42 1.46
CA VAL A 158 -1.42 0.54 0.30
C VAL A 158 -2.89 0.49 -0.08
N THR A 159 -3.22 0.97 -1.27
CA THR A 159 -4.57 0.89 -1.82
C THR A 159 -4.62 -0.24 -2.83
N MET A 160 -5.63 -1.08 -2.72
CA MET A 160 -5.89 -2.18 -3.63
C MET A 160 -7.31 -2.04 -4.16
N GLU A 161 -7.43 -1.92 -5.49
CA GLU A 161 -8.71 -1.87 -6.18
C GLU A 161 -8.92 -3.20 -6.90
N TYR A 162 -10.04 -3.84 -6.67
CA TYR A 162 -10.37 -5.14 -7.25
C TYR A 162 -11.87 -5.22 -7.58
N THR A 163 -12.22 -6.07 -8.52
CA THR A 163 -13.60 -6.40 -8.85
C THR A 163 -13.94 -7.78 -8.33
N TYR A 164 -15.18 -7.97 -7.90
CA TYR A 164 -15.71 -9.28 -7.49
C TYR A 164 -17.10 -9.48 -8.07
N ASP A 165 -17.45 -10.73 -8.32
CA ASP A 165 -18.79 -11.08 -8.76
C ASP A 165 -19.68 -11.24 -7.53
N PHE A 166 -20.72 -10.45 -7.47
CA PHE A 166 -21.74 -10.56 -6.43
C PHE A 166 -22.89 -11.44 -6.94
N TYR A 167 -23.00 -12.65 -6.41
CA TYR A 167 -24.14 -13.51 -6.66
C TYR A 167 -25.25 -13.19 -5.67
N ASN A 168 -26.33 -12.55 -6.15
CA ASN A 168 -27.53 -12.38 -5.33
C ASN A 168 -28.28 -13.71 -5.26
N ILE A 169 -28.10 -14.42 -4.15
CA ILE A 169 -28.73 -15.73 -3.91
C ILE A 169 -30.27 -15.60 -3.86
N ASN A 170 -30.82 -14.39 -3.72
CA ASN A 170 -32.26 -14.17 -3.65
C ASN A 170 -32.94 -14.17 -5.03
N ASP A 171 -32.21 -14.06 -6.14
CA ASP A 171 -32.82 -14.08 -7.49
C ASP A 171 -33.04 -15.48 -8.07
N THR A 172 -32.61 -16.54 -7.40
CA THR A 172 -32.70 -17.90 -7.94
C THR A 172 -33.86 -18.70 -7.41
N PHE A 173 -34.73 -18.18 -6.53
CA PHE A 173 -35.81 -18.93 -5.94
C PHE A 173 -37.22 -18.54 -6.43
N ASP A 174 -37.40 -17.47 -7.17
CA ASP A 174 -38.72 -17.04 -7.61
C ASP A 174 -39.11 -17.49 -9.03
N ASP A 175 -38.24 -18.23 -9.74
CA ASP A 175 -38.54 -18.69 -11.11
C ASP A 175 -38.86 -20.18 -11.23
N ILE A 176 -39.23 -20.82 -10.12
CA ILE A 176 -39.84 -22.17 -10.12
C ILE A 176 -41.23 -22.07 -9.51
N SER A 177 -42.14 -21.39 -10.20
CA SER A 177 -43.56 -21.59 -10.00
C SER A 177 -44.26 -21.73 -11.33
N ASP A 178 -44.61 -22.96 -11.60
CA ASP A 178 -45.83 -23.41 -12.29
C ASP A 178 -45.95 -23.13 -13.80
N ASP A 179 -45.63 -24.21 -14.55
CA ASP A 179 -46.64 -24.77 -15.49
C ASP A 179 -46.56 -26.32 -15.51
#